data_92134a3bf666d94145346d948e60f4c4
#
_entry.id   92134a3bf666d94145346d948e60f4c4
#
_cell.length_a   1.000
_cell.length_b   1.000
_cell.length_c   1.000
_cell.angle_alpha   90.00
_cell.angle_beta   90.00
_cell.angle_gamma   90.00
#
_symmetry.space_group_name_H-M   'P 1'
#
loop_
_entity.id
_entity.type
_entity.pdbx_description
1 polymer ?
#
loop_
_entity_poly.entity_id
_entity_poly.type
_entity_poly.pdbx_seq_one_letter_code
_entity_poly.pdbx_strand_id
1 'polypeptide(L)'
;MFKPVSVLLFATLVLTSCGAVRDSRVNPLNWFGRSQSAPVVMTDTEVNPLIPRRKESIFRQEKDTSYRGTALGEITELVIERRPGGAIIRATAVADQLEAFDLKLVKVEEESGQGTLTYVFRGLQPRRAQGPVASRTHTAAIWVTDNQLRDVRVIQVKGARNVRTVRR
;
A
#
# COMPACT_ATOMS: atom_id res chain seq x y z
N MET A 1 -48.55 -22.51 -54.09
CA MET A 1 -47.27 -23.16 -54.37
C MET A 1 -46.15 -22.12 -54.15
N PHE A 2 -45.50 -22.13 -53.04
CA PHE A 2 -44.32 -21.28 -52.79
C PHE A 2 -43.17 -21.78 -53.64
N LYS A 3 -42.64 -20.91 -54.51
CA LYS A 3 -41.57 -21.32 -55.42
C LYS A 3 -40.26 -21.54 -54.58
N PRO A 4 -39.55 -22.65 -54.71
CA PRO A 4 -38.37 -22.98 -53.92
C PRO A 4 -37.25 -21.89 -54.02
N VAL A 5 -37.29 -21.13 -55.06
CA VAL A 5 -36.35 -20.00 -55.27
C VAL A 5 -36.47 -18.88 -54.22
N SER A 6 -37.69 -18.59 -53.74
CA SER A 6 -37.89 -17.58 -52.69
C SER A 6 -37.34 -18.00 -51.34
N VAL A 7 -37.43 -19.31 -51.02
CA VAL A 7 -36.86 -19.86 -49.77
C VAL A 7 -35.36 -19.87 -49.82
N LEU A 8 -34.77 -20.17 -50.96
CA LEU A 8 -33.32 -20.14 -51.15
C LEU A 8 -32.74 -18.71 -51.03
N LEU A 9 -33.44 -17.73 -51.56
CA LEU A 9 -33.05 -16.32 -51.51
C LEU A 9 -33.12 -15.77 -50.06
N PHE A 10 -34.11 -16.19 -49.31
CA PHE A 10 -34.26 -15.83 -47.91
C PHE A 10 -33.20 -16.49 -47.03
N ALA A 11 -32.82 -17.73 -47.30
CA ALA A 11 -31.78 -18.45 -46.58
C ALA A 11 -30.38 -17.81 -46.80
N THR A 12 -30.08 -17.36 -48.01
CA THR A 12 -28.78 -16.69 -48.29
C THR A 12 -28.68 -15.33 -47.61
N LEU A 13 -29.79 -14.56 -47.51
CA LEU A 13 -29.81 -13.28 -46.79
C LEU A 13 -29.56 -13.40 -45.28
N VAL A 14 -30.06 -14.51 -44.68
CA VAL A 14 -29.86 -14.74 -43.23
C VAL A 14 -28.41 -15.16 -42.91
N LEU A 15 -27.75 -15.88 -43.81
CA LEU A 15 -26.39 -16.36 -43.62
C LEU A 15 -25.35 -15.23 -43.71
N THR A 16 -25.61 -14.16 -44.48
CA THR A 16 -24.68 -13.03 -44.57
C THR A 16 -24.78 -12.02 -43.43
N SER A 17 -25.83 -12.12 -42.58
CA SER A 17 -26.07 -11.18 -41.48
C SER A 17 -25.15 -11.42 -40.24
N CYS A 18 -24.55 -12.62 -40.10
CA CYS A 18 -23.76 -12.94 -38.92
C CYS A 18 -22.49 -12.09 -38.75
N GLY A 19 -21.90 -11.56 -39.81
CA GLY A 19 -20.73 -10.71 -39.76
C GLY A 19 -21.00 -9.28 -39.22
N ALA A 20 -22.10 -8.69 -39.69
CA ALA A 20 -22.45 -7.31 -39.35
C ALA A 20 -22.89 -7.14 -37.87
N VAL A 21 -23.50 -8.19 -37.28
CA VAL A 21 -23.92 -8.15 -35.86
C VAL A 21 -22.72 -8.28 -34.93
N ARG A 22 -21.68 -9.00 -35.33
CA ARG A 22 -20.48 -9.21 -34.52
C ARG A 22 -19.72 -7.91 -34.23
N ASP A 23 -19.72 -6.97 -35.19
CA ASP A 23 -19.00 -5.70 -35.08
C ASP A 23 -19.92 -4.52 -34.72
N SER A 24 -21.21 -4.78 -34.53
CA SER A 24 -22.20 -3.78 -34.17
C SER A 24 -22.02 -3.26 -32.75
N ARG A 25 -22.24 -1.95 -32.56
CA ARG A 25 -22.31 -1.31 -31.24
C ARG A 25 -23.48 -1.81 -30.38
N VAL A 26 -24.45 -2.48 -30.98
CA VAL A 26 -25.64 -3.03 -30.29
C VAL A 26 -25.36 -4.41 -29.72
N ASN A 27 -24.23 -5.05 -30.09
CA ASN A 27 -23.85 -6.35 -29.54
C ASN A 27 -23.37 -6.21 -28.10
N PRO A 28 -24.07 -6.77 -27.10
CA PRO A 28 -23.70 -6.65 -25.70
C PRO A 28 -22.31 -7.24 -25.38
N LEU A 29 -21.81 -8.18 -26.16
CA LEU A 29 -20.47 -8.76 -26.02
C LEU A 29 -19.36 -7.73 -26.35
N ASN A 30 -19.65 -6.71 -27.14
CA ASN A 30 -18.69 -5.64 -27.44
C ASN A 30 -18.63 -4.58 -26.33
N TRP A 31 -19.56 -4.58 -25.40
CA TRP A 31 -19.58 -3.64 -24.26
C TRP A 31 -18.49 -3.95 -23.23
N PHE A 32 -18.04 -5.19 -23.16
CA PHE A 32 -16.98 -5.60 -22.25
C PHE A 32 -15.54 -5.39 -22.79
N GLY A 33 -15.43 -4.70 -23.93
CA GLY A 33 -14.15 -4.32 -24.53
C GLY A 33 -13.46 -5.50 -25.24
N ARG A 34 -13.04 -5.27 -26.48
CA ARG A 34 -12.09 -6.16 -27.17
C ARG A 34 -10.70 -5.87 -26.60
N SER A 35 -10.06 -6.90 -26.07
CA SER A 35 -8.64 -6.81 -25.79
C SER A 35 -7.88 -6.79 -27.13
N GLN A 36 -7.60 -5.61 -27.61
CA GLN A 36 -6.68 -5.43 -28.73
C GLN A 36 -5.27 -5.44 -28.15
N SER A 37 -4.48 -6.40 -28.60
CA SER A 37 -3.03 -6.37 -28.37
C SER A 37 -2.46 -5.16 -29.13
N ALA A 38 -2.28 -4.04 -28.45
CA ALA A 38 -1.53 -2.93 -29.04
C ALA A 38 -0.04 -3.33 -29.12
N PRO A 39 0.65 -3.04 -30.23
CA PRO A 39 2.09 -3.27 -30.29
C PRO A 39 2.76 -2.45 -29.18
N VAL A 40 3.56 -3.13 -28.36
CA VAL A 40 4.35 -2.48 -27.33
C VAL A 40 5.42 -1.63 -28.01
N VAL A 41 5.26 -0.33 -28.04
CA VAL A 41 6.34 0.60 -28.36
C VAL A 41 7.30 0.54 -27.17
N MET A 42 8.43 -0.11 -27.36
CA MET A 42 9.51 -0.10 -26.39
C MET A 42 10.08 1.32 -26.32
N THR A 43 9.68 2.07 -25.33
CA THR A 43 10.39 3.25 -24.88
C THR A 43 11.34 2.79 -23.79
N ASP A 44 12.63 3.12 -23.92
CA ASP A 44 13.76 2.71 -23.06
C ASP A 44 13.62 3.17 -21.60
N THR A 45 12.67 2.59 -20.89
CA THR A 45 12.64 2.62 -19.43
C THR A 45 12.35 1.19 -19.01
N GLU A 46 13.20 0.62 -18.16
CA GLU A 46 13.15 -0.74 -17.60
C GLU A 46 11.79 -1.09 -16.96
N VAL A 47 10.77 -1.21 -17.79
CA VAL A 47 9.44 -1.63 -17.34
C VAL A 47 9.34 -3.13 -17.56
N ASN A 48 9.34 -3.88 -16.46
CA ASN A 48 9.15 -5.33 -16.50
C ASN A 48 7.82 -5.66 -17.23
N PRO A 49 7.87 -6.35 -18.40
CA PRO A 49 6.69 -6.65 -19.20
C PRO A 49 5.71 -7.61 -18.50
N LEU A 50 6.14 -8.27 -17.42
CA LEU A 50 5.30 -9.19 -16.63
C LEU A 50 4.43 -8.46 -15.58
N ILE A 51 4.66 -7.17 -15.37
CA ILE A 51 3.82 -6.38 -14.46
C ILE A 51 2.69 -5.74 -15.27
N PRO A 52 1.43 -6.15 -15.11
CA PRO A 52 0.31 -5.52 -15.79
C PRO A 52 0.26 -4.04 -15.43
N ARG A 53 0.32 -3.16 -16.42
CA ARG A 53 0.12 -1.72 -16.19
C ARG A 53 -1.28 -1.52 -15.61
N ARG A 54 -1.37 -1.01 -14.41
CA ARG A 54 -2.65 -0.60 -13.83
C ARG A 54 -3.19 0.56 -14.67
N LYS A 55 -4.29 0.32 -15.38
CA LYS A 55 -5.04 1.41 -15.99
C LYS A 55 -5.55 2.30 -14.87
N GLU A 56 -5.17 3.55 -14.89
CA GLU A 56 -5.75 4.56 -13.99
C GLU A 56 -7.24 4.64 -14.28
N SER A 57 -8.04 4.20 -13.33
CA SER A 57 -9.49 4.34 -13.40
C SER A 57 -9.86 5.70 -12.84
N ILE A 58 -10.53 6.52 -13.63
CA ILE A 58 -11.08 7.83 -13.21
C ILE A 58 -12.03 7.71 -12.00
N PHE A 59 -12.53 6.51 -11.73
CA PHE A 59 -13.38 6.22 -10.57
C PHE A 59 -12.62 5.68 -9.37
N ARG A 60 -11.30 5.48 -9.48
CA ARG A 60 -10.49 5.03 -8.35
C ARG A 60 -10.03 6.27 -7.60
N GLN A 61 -10.69 6.60 -6.51
CA GLN A 61 -10.13 7.51 -5.52
C GLN A 61 -8.77 6.94 -5.07
N GLU A 62 -7.74 7.75 -5.18
CA GLU A 62 -6.43 7.44 -4.64
C GLU A 62 -6.60 7.16 -3.15
N LYS A 63 -6.43 5.89 -2.77
CA LYS A 63 -6.60 5.50 -1.37
C LYS A 63 -5.46 6.15 -0.60
N ASP A 64 -5.79 7.07 0.28
CA ASP A 64 -4.84 7.63 1.23
C ASP A 64 -4.17 6.47 1.98
N THR A 65 -2.89 6.22 1.64
CA THR A 65 -2.08 5.16 2.24
C THR A 65 -1.35 5.64 3.48
N SER A 66 -1.59 6.90 3.89
CA SER A 66 -1.00 7.44 5.11
C SER A 66 -1.39 6.61 6.32
N TYR A 67 -0.43 6.35 7.19
CA TYR A 67 -0.67 5.57 8.39
C TYR A 67 -1.49 6.37 9.40
N ARG A 68 -2.70 5.91 9.71
CA ARG A 68 -3.69 6.61 10.55
C ARG A 68 -3.51 6.38 12.05
N GLY A 69 -2.55 5.56 12.49
CA GLY A 69 -2.29 5.34 13.91
C GLY A 69 -1.93 6.62 14.65
N THR A 70 -2.32 6.73 15.90
CA THR A 70 -1.94 7.81 16.82
C THR A 70 -0.69 7.43 17.60
N ALA A 71 0.05 8.41 18.15
CA ALA A 71 1.18 8.14 19.01
C ALA A 71 0.73 7.38 20.28
N LEU A 72 1.49 6.36 20.69
CA LEU A 72 1.28 5.67 21.96
C LEU A 72 1.64 6.58 23.12
N GLY A 73 1.04 6.33 24.29
CA GLY A 73 1.14 7.21 25.42
C GLY A 73 2.57 7.48 25.90
N GLU A 74 3.30 6.49 26.35
CA GLU A 74 4.63 6.67 26.93
C GLU A 74 5.61 5.59 26.47
N ILE A 75 6.81 6.01 26.05
CA ILE A 75 7.91 5.11 25.73
C ILE A 75 8.63 4.73 27.02
N THR A 76 8.62 3.46 27.35
CA THR A 76 9.27 2.92 28.56
C THR A 76 10.70 2.48 28.30
N GLU A 77 10.98 1.95 27.11
CA GLU A 77 12.29 1.43 26.76
C GLU A 77 12.65 1.75 25.30
N LEU A 78 13.94 2.01 25.05
CA LEU A 78 14.51 2.15 23.71
C LEU A 78 15.85 1.44 23.66
N VAL A 79 15.95 0.41 22.83
CA VAL A 79 17.15 -0.41 22.63
C VAL A 79 17.57 -0.36 21.17
N ILE A 80 18.87 -0.25 20.95
CA ILE A 80 19.47 -0.28 19.61
C ILE A 80 20.43 -1.46 19.57
N GLU A 81 20.08 -2.47 18.77
CA GLU A 81 20.88 -3.68 18.57
C GLU A 81 21.62 -3.59 17.24
N ARG A 82 22.93 -3.49 17.27
CA ARG A 82 23.76 -3.52 16.08
C ARG A 82 23.81 -4.91 15.48
N ARG A 83 23.68 -4.99 14.17
CA ARG A 83 23.78 -6.23 13.40
C ARG A 83 24.59 -5.95 12.12
N PRO A 84 25.17 -6.98 11.48
CA PRO A 84 25.81 -6.81 10.18
C PRO A 84 24.87 -6.17 9.16
N GLY A 85 25.26 -5.06 8.56
CA GLY A 85 24.48 -4.31 7.57
C GLY A 85 23.52 -3.25 8.15
N GLY A 86 23.46 -3.09 9.49
CA GLY A 86 22.60 -2.06 10.09
C GLY A 86 22.36 -2.21 11.59
N ALA A 87 21.18 -1.78 12.03
CA ALA A 87 20.74 -1.92 13.40
C ALA A 87 19.22 -2.15 13.49
N ILE A 88 18.81 -2.84 14.53
CA ILE A 88 17.41 -2.95 14.94
C ILE A 88 17.16 -1.91 16.03
N ILE A 89 16.24 -1.02 15.78
CA ILE A 89 15.71 -0.08 16.77
C ILE A 89 14.45 -0.71 17.34
N ARG A 90 14.48 -1.05 18.63
CA ARG A 90 13.37 -1.63 19.36
C ARG A 90 12.89 -0.66 20.42
N ALA A 91 11.62 -0.34 20.40
CA ALA A 91 10.99 0.51 21.40
C ALA A 91 9.81 -0.21 22.06
N THR A 92 9.71 -0.05 23.38
CA THR A 92 8.57 -0.51 24.17
C THR A 92 7.80 0.70 24.67
N ALA A 93 6.48 0.66 24.52
CA ALA A 93 5.60 1.76 24.93
C ALA A 93 4.33 1.25 25.62
N VAL A 94 3.77 2.08 26.46
CA VAL A 94 2.46 1.87 27.08
C VAL A 94 1.43 2.67 26.31
N ALA A 95 0.44 1.99 25.72
CA ALA A 95 -0.70 2.61 25.06
C ALA A 95 -1.66 3.24 26.10
N ASP A 96 -2.45 4.19 25.67
CA ASP A 96 -3.44 4.84 26.52
C ASP A 96 -4.67 3.94 26.79
N GLN A 97 -4.95 3.06 25.83
CA GLN A 97 -6.10 2.16 25.87
C GLN A 97 -5.69 0.71 25.59
N LEU A 98 -6.56 -0.22 25.97
CA LEU A 98 -6.42 -1.64 25.65
C LEU A 98 -6.53 -1.88 24.14
N GLU A 99 -6.02 -3.04 23.70
CA GLU A 99 -6.17 -3.53 22.33
C GLU A 99 -5.58 -2.60 21.25
N ALA A 100 -4.50 -1.90 21.56
CA ALA A 100 -3.74 -1.19 20.53
C ALA A 100 -3.15 -2.21 19.54
N PHE A 101 -3.30 -1.96 18.24
CA PHE A 101 -2.85 -2.86 17.17
C PHE A 101 -2.22 -2.10 16.00
N ASP A 102 -1.70 -2.84 15.01
CA ASP A 102 -0.96 -2.29 13.86
C ASP A 102 0.13 -1.29 14.29
N LEU A 103 0.98 -1.72 15.22
CA LEU A 103 1.99 -0.90 15.87
C LEU A 103 3.19 -0.70 14.95
N LYS A 104 3.64 0.55 14.81
CA LYS A 104 4.76 0.90 13.93
C LYS A 104 5.61 2.02 14.51
N LEU A 105 6.91 1.94 14.25
CA LEU A 105 7.82 3.08 14.38
C LEU A 105 7.82 3.85 13.05
N VAL A 106 7.18 5.00 13.04
CA VAL A 106 7.03 5.85 11.86
C VAL A 106 8.09 6.93 11.89
N LYS A 107 8.94 7.00 10.86
CA LYS A 107 9.97 8.03 10.75
C LYS A 107 9.34 9.40 10.57
N VAL A 108 9.87 10.38 11.24
CA VAL A 108 9.50 11.80 11.09
C VAL A 108 10.59 12.48 10.28
N GLU A 109 10.32 12.71 8.99
CA GLU A 109 11.32 13.27 8.07
C GLU A 109 11.72 14.70 8.46
N GLU A 110 10.78 15.51 8.91
CA GLU A 110 10.99 16.91 9.31
C GLU A 110 11.91 17.06 10.52
N GLU A 111 11.92 16.05 11.40
CA GLU A 111 12.75 16.04 12.61
C GLU A 111 13.98 15.13 12.46
N SER A 112 14.10 14.46 11.32
CA SER A 112 15.23 13.58 11.01
C SER A 112 16.24 14.38 10.16
N GLY A 113 17.38 14.67 10.75
CA GLY A 113 18.45 15.44 10.08
C GLY A 113 19.50 15.87 11.08
N GLN A 114 20.58 16.50 10.60
CA GLN A 114 21.69 17.01 11.43
C GLN A 114 22.25 15.98 12.44
N GLY A 115 22.28 14.69 12.01
CA GLY A 115 22.77 13.60 12.85
C GLY A 115 21.76 13.02 13.82
N THR A 116 20.50 13.38 13.70
CA THR A 116 19.38 12.83 14.48
C THR A 116 18.44 12.02 13.61
N LEU A 117 17.99 10.87 14.11
CA LEU A 117 16.98 10.03 13.48
C LEU A 117 15.80 9.91 14.43
N THR A 118 14.65 10.45 14.02
CA THR A 118 13.45 10.53 14.85
C THR A 118 12.35 9.60 14.35
N TYR A 119 11.80 8.84 15.28
CA TYR A 119 10.60 8.01 15.06
C TYR A 119 9.50 8.39 16.04
N VAL A 120 8.26 8.22 15.62
CA VAL A 120 7.09 8.22 16.51
C VAL A 120 6.57 6.79 16.61
N PHE A 121 6.37 6.30 17.82
CA PHE A 121 5.73 5.01 18.04
C PHE A 121 4.22 5.18 17.92
N ARG A 122 3.64 4.69 16.85
CA ARG A 122 2.23 4.86 16.53
C ARG A 122 1.49 3.53 16.52
N GLY A 123 0.21 3.57 16.79
CA GLY A 123 -0.68 2.41 16.72
C GLY A 123 -2.13 2.84 16.53
N LEU A 124 -2.94 1.93 16.05
CA LEU A 124 -4.39 2.09 16.05
C LEU A 124 -4.90 1.76 17.45
N GLN A 125 -5.50 2.75 18.09
CA GLN A 125 -6.01 2.65 19.47
C GLN A 125 -7.53 2.77 19.44
N PRO A 126 -8.29 1.66 19.52
CA PRO A 126 -9.73 1.70 19.64
C PRO A 126 -10.12 2.31 20.99
N ARG A 127 -11.26 2.99 21.03
CA ARG A 127 -11.79 3.55 22.30
C ARG A 127 -12.24 2.40 23.22
N ARG A 128 -11.38 2.02 24.16
CA ARG A 128 -11.58 0.95 25.15
C ARG A 128 -11.24 1.44 26.55
N ALA A 129 -11.52 0.61 27.54
CA ALA A 129 -11.06 0.86 28.89
C ALA A 129 -9.53 0.86 28.99
N GLN A 130 -8.98 1.54 29.99
CA GLN A 130 -7.52 1.60 30.15
C GLN A 130 -6.91 0.27 30.60
N GLY A 131 -7.52 -0.47 31.48
CA GLY A 131 -7.01 -1.75 31.98
C GLY A 131 -5.60 -1.69 32.61
N PRO A 132 -5.03 -2.86 32.97
CA PRO A 132 -3.67 -2.95 33.54
C PRO A 132 -2.59 -2.47 32.57
N VAL A 133 -1.51 -1.90 33.11
CA VAL A 133 -0.36 -1.43 32.31
C VAL A 133 0.25 -2.55 31.49
N ALA A 134 0.40 -3.75 32.07
CA ALA A 134 0.97 -4.91 31.37
C ALA A 134 0.20 -5.26 30.09
N SER A 135 -1.12 -5.14 30.08
CA SER A 135 -1.97 -5.43 28.92
C SER A 135 -1.94 -4.32 27.85
N ARG A 136 -1.35 -3.18 28.16
CA ARG A 136 -1.20 -2.02 27.27
C ARG A 136 0.25 -1.78 26.87
N THR A 137 1.15 -2.65 27.33
CA THR A 137 2.57 -2.54 26.99
C THR A 137 2.84 -3.29 25.70
N HIS A 138 3.40 -2.57 24.74
CA HIS A 138 3.66 -3.06 23.39
C HIS A 138 5.08 -2.76 22.96
N THR A 139 5.64 -3.66 22.17
CA THR A 139 6.99 -3.49 21.61
C THR A 139 6.89 -3.51 20.08
N ALA A 140 7.57 -2.58 19.44
CA ALA A 140 7.79 -2.57 18.01
C ALA A 140 9.28 -2.42 17.69
N ALA A 141 9.66 -2.95 16.53
CA ALA A 141 11.04 -2.84 16.05
C ALA A 141 11.06 -2.47 14.58
N ILE A 142 12.12 -1.77 14.18
CA ILE A 142 12.40 -1.43 12.79
C ILE A 142 13.86 -1.70 12.48
N TRP A 143 14.10 -2.22 11.29
CA TRP A 143 15.45 -2.37 10.73
C TRP A 143 15.88 -1.05 10.07
N VAL A 144 17.09 -0.60 10.37
CA VAL A 144 17.71 0.58 9.76
C VAL A 144 19.07 0.17 9.21
N THR A 145 19.32 0.45 7.95
CA THR A 145 20.57 0.07 7.27
C THR A 145 21.75 0.95 7.70
N ASP A 146 22.98 0.43 7.54
CA ASP A 146 24.20 1.19 7.80
C ASP A 146 24.26 2.50 6.98
N ASN A 147 23.72 2.49 5.77
CA ASN A 147 23.64 3.70 4.94
C ASN A 147 22.75 4.78 5.56
N GLN A 148 21.60 4.40 6.09
CA GLN A 148 20.70 5.31 6.80
C GLN A 148 21.27 5.81 8.13
N LEU A 149 22.18 5.03 8.72
CA LEU A 149 22.83 5.35 10.00
C LEU A 149 24.17 6.10 9.84
N ARG A 150 24.66 6.32 8.62
CA ARG A 150 26.01 6.82 8.38
C ARG A 150 26.31 8.11 9.14
N ASP A 151 25.40 9.08 9.11
CA ASP A 151 25.58 10.38 9.72
C ASP A 151 24.75 10.55 11.01
N VAL A 152 24.12 9.48 11.48
CA VAL A 152 23.25 9.49 12.65
C VAL A 152 24.08 9.31 13.92
N ARG A 153 24.00 10.25 14.84
CA ARG A 153 24.63 10.23 16.17
C ARG A 153 23.61 10.00 17.27
N VAL A 154 22.37 10.39 17.03
CA VAL A 154 21.29 10.36 18.00
C VAL A 154 20.08 9.68 17.38
N ILE A 155 19.52 8.73 18.08
CA ILE A 155 18.25 8.11 17.72
C ILE A 155 17.24 8.40 18.81
N GLN A 156 16.09 8.92 18.44
CA GLN A 156 15.02 9.21 19.38
C GLN A 156 13.69 8.60 18.94
N VAL A 157 12.93 8.15 19.93
CA VAL A 157 11.58 7.64 19.73
C VAL A 157 10.62 8.43 20.61
N LYS A 158 9.59 8.96 20.00
CA LYS A 158 8.57 9.80 20.62
C LYS A 158 7.30 8.99 20.90
N GLY A 159 6.81 9.11 22.09
CA GLY A 159 5.42 8.79 22.45
C GLY A 159 4.58 10.06 22.44
N ALA A 160 3.33 9.96 22.91
CA ALA A 160 2.45 11.10 23.05
C ALA A 160 2.90 12.05 24.19
N ARG A 161 3.51 11.51 25.26
CA ARG A 161 3.85 12.24 26.48
C ARG A 161 5.35 12.38 26.75
N ASN A 162 6.17 11.54 26.12
CA ASN A 162 7.62 11.57 26.35
C ASN A 162 8.43 11.24 25.10
N VAL A 163 9.75 11.40 25.23
CA VAL A 163 10.73 11.04 24.20
C VAL A 163 11.85 10.26 24.89
N ARG A 164 12.24 9.15 24.30
CA ARG A 164 13.47 8.43 24.69
C ARG A 164 14.53 8.64 23.61
N THR A 165 15.74 8.88 24.08
CA THR A 165 16.88 9.18 23.23
C THR A 165 18.04 8.27 23.58
N VAL A 166 18.71 7.76 22.56
CA VAL A 166 19.94 6.99 22.68
C VAL A 166 21.00 7.60 21.77
N ARG A 167 22.20 7.82 22.32
CA ARG A 167 23.38 8.20 21.53
C ARG A 167 24.06 6.95 21.00
N ARG A 168 24.50 7.03 19.77
CA ARG A 168 25.22 5.95 19.09
C ARG A 168 26.71 6.03 19.36
#